data_3ee3fef8f29f29d2ac831e428b1c988b
#
_entry.id   3ee3fef8f29f29d2ac831e428b1c988b
#
_cell.length_a   1.000
_cell.length_b   1.000
_cell.length_c   1.000
_cell.angle_alpha   90.00
_cell.angle_beta   90.00
_cell.angle_gamma   90.00
#
_symmetry.space_group_name_H-M   'P 1'
#
loop_
_entity.id
_entity.type
_entity.pdbx_description
1 polymer ?
#
loop_
_entity_poly.entity_id
_entity_poly.type
_entity_poly.pdbx_seq_one_letter_code
_entity_poly.pdbx_strand_id
1 'polypeptide(L)'
;FRILWGFVGSDTARFAQFLRGPVAVRAYLRGQLAPRPGHNPLGGWSVLALLLVLVTQVTTGLFSVDVDGMESGPLSYLLDFDQGRIAAEIHELSFNLLLALVALHIAAIFYHLVFKRHNLTRAMVTGYQSFDAGGTGLARVGWWRFVIAAAMAVAAVYWLSRGGRF
;
A
#
# COMPACT_ATOMS: atom_id res chain seq x y z
N PHE A 1 7.47 -1.73 5.90
CA PHE A 1 6.76 -1.03 6.98
C PHE A 1 5.23 -1.10 6.83
N ARG A 2 4.64 -0.64 5.70
CA ARG A 2 3.19 -0.49 5.53
C ARG A 2 2.41 -1.80 5.75
N ILE A 3 2.96 -2.94 5.34
CA ILE A 3 2.33 -4.25 5.55
C ILE A 3 2.26 -4.55 7.06
N LEU A 4 3.37 -4.45 7.78
CA LEU A 4 3.41 -4.66 9.23
C LEU A 4 2.46 -3.70 9.96
N TRP A 5 2.46 -2.42 9.56
CA TRP A 5 1.57 -1.41 10.11
C TRP A 5 0.09 -1.69 9.83
N GLY A 6 -0.20 -2.41 8.75
CA GLY A 6 -1.55 -2.89 8.41
C GLY A 6 -2.12 -3.94 9.38
N PHE A 7 -1.27 -4.60 10.15
CA PHE A 7 -1.68 -5.57 11.18
C PHE A 7 -1.67 -4.98 12.60
N VAL A 8 -0.61 -4.25 12.95
CA VAL A 8 -0.37 -3.80 14.34
C VAL A 8 -0.58 -2.30 14.56
N GLY A 9 -0.85 -1.55 13.49
CA GLY A 9 -0.95 -0.10 13.50
C GLY A 9 -2.25 0.45 14.07
N SER A 10 -2.47 1.76 13.81
CA SER A 10 -3.69 2.47 14.23
C SER A 10 -4.96 1.90 13.62
N ASP A 11 -6.09 2.15 14.23
CA ASP A 11 -7.40 1.63 13.78
C ASP A 11 -7.68 1.95 12.31
N THR A 12 -7.36 3.15 11.84
CA THR A 12 -7.53 3.56 10.45
C THR A 12 -6.54 2.91 9.48
N ALA A 13 -5.43 2.37 9.98
CA ALA A 13 -4.38 1.74 9.19
C ALA A 13 -4.52 0.22 9.07
N ARG A 14 -5.26 -0.43 10.00
CA ARG A 14 -5.40 -1.90 10.03
C ARG A 14 -6.27 -2.41 8.90
N PHE A 15 -5.80 -3.44 8.20
CA PHE A 15 -6.53 -4.09 7.09
C PHE A 15 -7.93 -4.54 7.51
N ALA A 16 -8.06 -5.15 8.69
CA ALA A 16 -9.34 -5.62 9.22
C ALA A 16 -10.39 -4.50 9.43
N GLN A 17 -9.95 -3.25 9.56
CA GLN A 17 -10.84 -2.11 9.80
C GLN A 17 -11.35 -1.47 8.51
N PHE A 18 -10.53 -1.43 7.47
CA PHE A 18 -10.88 -0.72 6.24
C PHE A 18 -11.22 -1.63 5.05
N LEU A 19 -10.76 -2.89 5.04
CA LEU A 19 -11.19 -3.83 4.01
C LEU A 19 -12.62 -4.29 4.27
N ARG A 20 -13.52 -3.89 3.40
CA ARG A 20 -14.94 -4.18 3.49
C ARG A 20 -15.37 -5.07 2.34
N GLY A 21 -16.28 -6.00 2.63
CA GLY A 21 -16.82 -6.92 1.63
C GLY A 21 -17.58 -6.21 0.49
N PRO A 22 -17.90 -6.93 -0.59
CA PRO A 22 -18.52 -6.37 -1.80
C PRO A 22 -19.89 -5.71 -1.53
N VAL A 23 -20.62 -6.18 -0.54
CA VAL A 23 -21.90 -5.56 -0.12
C VAL A 23 -21.69 -4.12 0.35
N ALA A 24 -20.65 -3.86 1.16
CA ALA A 24 -20.33 -2.53 1.64
C ALA A 24 -19.84 -1.61 0.49
N VAL A 25 -19.07 -2.15 -0.46
CA VAL A 25 -18.67 -1.41 -1.67
C VAL A 25 -19.89 -0.99 -2.47
N ARG A 26 -20.83 -1.91 -2.70
CA ARG A 26 -22.07 -1.62 -3.43
C ARG A 26 -22.93 -0.56 -2.71
N ALA A 27 -23.08 -0.68 -1.39
CA ALA A 27 -23.81 0.30 -0.57
C ALA A 27 -23.15 1.69 -0.62
N TYR A 28 -21.81 1.74 -0.59
CA TYR A 28 -21.04 2.97 -0.74
C TYR A 28 -21.28 3.63 -2.10
N LEU A 29 -21.21 2.88 -3.20
CA LEU A 29 -21.48 3.40 -4.54
C LEU A 29 -22.88 3.94 -4.73
N ARG A 30 -23.85 3.40 -3.98
CA ARG A 30 -25.24 3.89 -3.94
C ARG A 30 -25.47 5.07 -3.00
N GLY A 31 -24.43 5.57 -2.31
CA GLY A 31 -24.56 6.66 -1.34
C GLY A 31 -25.29 6.28 -0.04
N GLN A 32 -25.43 5.00 0.26
CA GLN A 32 -26.19 4.50 1.42
C GLN A 32 -25.32 4.33 2.68
N LEU A 33 -24.01 4.61 2.61
CA LEU A 33 -23.09 4.46 3.75
C LEU A 33 -22.78 5.83 4.36
N ALA A 34 -22.94 5.92 5.68
CA ALA A 34 -22.52 7.10 6.44
C ALA A 34 -20.98 7.24 6.40
N PRO A 35 -20.45 8.47 6.35
CA PRO A 35 -19.02 8.74 6.45
C PRO A 35 -18.44 8.16 7.75
N ARG A 36 -17.27 7.55 7.65
CA ARG A 36 -16.52 7.00 8.79
C ARG A 36 -15.06 7.44 8.72
N PRO A 37 -14.36 7.50 9.88
CA PRO A 37 -12.93 7.76 9.91
C PRO A 37 -12.13 6.75 9.09
N GLY A 38 -11.10 7.23 8.37
CA GLY A 38 -10.22 6.39 7.58
C GLY A 38 -10.69 6.17 6.14
N HIS A 39 -10.44 4.99 5.62
CA HIS A 39 -10.73 4.66 4.22
C HIS A 39 -12.22 4.33 4.00
N ASN A 40 -12.79 4.88 2.94
CA ASN A 40 -14.06 4.37 2.43
C ASN A 40 -13.86 2.97 1.83
N PRO A 41 -14.93 2.16 1.62
CA PRO A 41 -14.79 0.79 1.15
C PRO A 41 -14.00 0.64 -0.17
N LEU A 42 -14.20 1.55 -1.11
CA LEU A 42 -13.49 1.54 -2.40
C LEU A 42 -12.02 1.94 -2.23
N GLY A 43 -11.74 2.95 -1.38
CA GLY A 43 -10.39 3.36 -1.03
C GLY A 43 -9.61 2.25 -0.33
N GLY A 44 -10.28 1.45 0.51
CA GLY A 44 -9.66 0.28 1.14
C GLY A 44 -9.18 -0.76 0.11
N TRP A 45 -9.99 -1.07 -0.88
CA TRP A 45 -9.60 -1.97 -1.98
C TRP A 45 -8.50 -1.38 -2.87
N SER A 46 -8.50 -0.06 -3.10
CA SER A 46 -7.42 0.63 -3.81
C SER A 46 -6.08 0.49 -3.07
N VAL A 47 -6.07 0.64 -1.74
CA VAL A 47 -4.86 0.41 -0.92
C VAL A 47 -4.38 -1.02 -1.05
N LEU A 48 -5.28 -2.01 -0.99
CA LEU A 48 -4.89 -3.41 -1.14
C LEU A 48 -4.29 -3.68 -2.53
N ALA A 49 -4.94 -3.21 -3.59
CA ALA A 49 -4.46 -3.38 -4.97
C ALA A 49 -3.06 -2.77 -5.15
N LEU A 50 -2.86 -1.52 -4.72
CA LEU A 50 -1.56 -0.85 -4.78
C LEU A 50 -0.49 -1.60 -3.99
N LEU A 51 -0.81 -2.10 -2.78
CA LEU A 51 0.15 -2.86 -1.99
C LEU A 51 0.52 -4.20 -2.62
N LEU A 52 -0.45 -4.91 -3.20
CA LEU A 52 -0.18 -6.18 -3.88
C LEU A 52 0.74 -5.97 -5.09
N VAL A 53 0.46 -4.96 -5.92
CA VAL A 53 1.32 -4.65 -7.07
C VAL A 53 2.69 -4.17 -6.62
N LEU A 54 2.80 -3.37 -5.56
CA LEU A 54 4.09 -2.97 -4.98
C LEU A 54 4.89 -4.16 -4.44
N VAL A 55 4.24 -5.12 -3.79
CA VAL A 55 4.92 -6.35 -3.34
C VAL A 55 5.43 -7.14 -4.53
N THR A 56 4.61 -7.31 -5.56
CA THR A 56 5.03 -7.97 -6.81
C THR A 56 6.21 -7.23 -7.42
N GLN A 57 6.12 -5.90 -7.57
CA GLN A 57 7.17 -5.06 -8.13
C GLN A 57 8.50 -5.21 -7.37
N VAL A 58 8.47 -5.10 -6.03
CA VAL A 58 9.68 -5.25 -5.22
C VAL A 58 10.23 -6.67 -5.31
N THR A 59 9.36 -7.69 -5.17
CA THR A 59 9.80 -9.09 -5.19
C THR A 59 10.43 -9.44 -6.52
N THR A 60 9.77 -9.12 -7.63
CA THR A 60 10.30 -9.45 -8.97
C THR A 60 11.57 -8.68 -9.28
N GLY A 61 11.68 -7.41 -8.87
CA GLY A 61 12.91 -6.62 -9.03
C GLY A 61 14.10 -7.16 -8.24
N LEU A 62 13.87 -7.78 -7.06
CA LEU A 62 14.94 -8.41 -6.30
C LEU A 62 15.56 -9.62 -7.03
N PHE A 63 14.78 -10.32 -7.86
CA PHE A 63 15.18 -11.54 -8.56
C PHE A 63 15.39 -11.35 -10.06
N SER A 64 15.13 -10.16 -10.61
CA SER A 64 15.25 -9.89 -12.04
C SER A 64 16.68 -10.04 -12.52
N VAL A 65 16.84 -10.56 -13.74
CA VAL A 65 18.13 -10.68 -14.43
C VAL A 65 18.06 -9.87 -15.72
N ASP A 66 19.02 -8.98 -15.89
CA ASP A 66 19.20 -8.25 -17.14
C ASP A 66 19.89 -9.10 -18.19
N VAL A 67 19.57 -8.89 -19.48
CA VAL A 67 20.14 -9.63 -20.61
C VAL A 67 21.66 -9.42 -20.70
N ASP A 68 22.09 -8.20 -20.43
CA ASP A 68 23.52 -7.82 -20.49
C ASP A 68 24.23 -8.09 -19.16
N GLY A 69 23.52 -8.54 -18.12
CA GLY A 69 24.06 -8.89 -16.80
C GLY A 69 24.57 -7.70 -15.98
N MET A 70 24.30 -6.48 -16.43
CA MET A 70 24.84 -5.26 -15.82
C MET A 70 23.97 -4.76 -14.66
N GLU A 71 22.65 -4.96 -14.70
CA GLU A 71 21.68 -4.42 -13.73
C GLU A 71 20.76 -5.49 -13.18
N SER A 72 21.34 -6.57 -12.63
CA SER A 72 20.54 -7.63 -12.01
C SER A 72 20.15 -7.32 -10.57
N GLY A 73 18.99 -7.82 -10.15
CA GLY A 73 18.51 -7.68 -8.79
C GLY A 73 19.44 -8.32 -7.75
N PRO A 74 19.47 -7.83 -6.50
CA PRO A 74 20.42 -8.28 -5.48
C PRO A 74 20.28 -9.74 -5.07
N LEU A 75 19.16 -10.39 -5.36
CA LEU A 75 18.90 -11.80 -5.11
C LEU A 75 18.85 -12.65 -6.40
N SER A 76 19.21 -12.09 -7.55
CA SER A 76 19.16 -12.79 -8.85
C SER A 76 20.00 -14.04 -8.87
N TYR A 77 21.08 -14.10 -8.10
CA TYR A 77 21.98 -15.25 -7.96
C TYR A 77 21.29 -16.51 -7.37
N LEU A 78 20.09 -16.39 -6.81
CA LEU A 78 19.30 -17.52 -6.28
C LEU A 78 18.47 -18.22 -7.34
N LEU A 79 18.34 -17.65 -8.53
CA LEU A 79 17.55 -18.16 -9.64
C LEU A 79 18.46 -18.51 -10.81
N ASP A 80 18.02 -19.41 -11.69
CA ASP A 80 18.63 -19.59 -12.99
C ASP A 80 18.28 -18.40 -13.92
N PHE A 81 18.96 -18.33 -15.07
CA PHE A 81 18.82 -17.24 -16.02
C PHE A 81 17.37 -17.10 -16.52
N ASP A 82 16.71 -18.21 -16.85
CA ASP A 82 15.36 -18.20 -17.42
C ASP A 82 14.33 -17.72 -16.38
N GLN A 83 14.45 -18.18 -15.14
CA GLN A 83 13.61 -17.74 -14.02
C GLN A 83 13.82 -16.25 -13.73
N GLY A 84 15.06 -15.77 -13.74
CA GLY A 84 15.38 -14.36 -13.57
C GLY A 84 14.82 -13.48 -14.70
N ARG A 85 14.80 -13.99 -15.93
CA ARG A 85 14.16 -13.33 -17.09
C ARG A 85 12.64 -13.23 -16.92
N ILE A 86 11.99 -14.31 -16.48
CA ILE A 86 10.55 -14.27 -16.17
C ILE A 86 10.27 -13.24 -15.07
N ALA A 87 11.12 -13.17 -14.04
CA ALA A 87 10.97 -12.15 -13.00
C ALA A 87 11.09 -10.73 -13.57
N ALA A 88 12.01 -10.48 -14.51
CA ALA A 88 12.15 -9.19 -15.19
C ALA A 88 10.90 -8.80 -16.00
N GLU A 89 10.32 -9.75 -16.75
CA GLU A 89 9.08 -9.52 -17.52
C GLU A 89 7.89 -9.18 -16.59
N ILE A 90 7.73 -9.90 -15.48
CA ILE A 90 6.70 -9.60 -14.49
C ILE A 90 6.96 -8.24 -13.83
N HIS A 91 8.22 -7.88 -13.57
CA HIS A 91 8.61 -6.58 -13.03
C HIS A 91 8.19 -5.43 -13.96
N GLU A 92 8.46 -5.54 -15.25
CA GLU A 92 8.04 -4.55 -16.24
C GLU A 92 6.53 -4.43 -16.34
N LEU A 93 5.81 -5.57 -16.42
CA LEU A 93 4.35 -5.57 -16.47
C LEU A 93 3.73 -4.97 -15.21
N SER A 94 4.24 -5.35 -14.02
CA SER A 94 3.76 -4.82 -12.76
C SER A 94 4.07 -3.34 -12.58
N PHE A 95 5.17 -2.82 -13.14
CA PHE A 95 5.46 -1.40 -13.18
C PHE A 95 4.41 -0.61 -13.97
N ASN A 96 4.05 -1.07 -15.17
CA ASN A 96 3.03 -0.43 -15.99
C ASN A 96 1.65 -0.44 -15.28
N LEU A 97 1.31 -1.56 -14.64
CA LEU A 97 0.09 -1.67 -13.83
C LEU A 97 0.12 -0.72 -12.62
N LEU A 98 1.28 -0.60 -11.96
CA LEU A 98 1.46 0.32 -10.84
C LEU A 98 1.25 1.77 -11.28
N LEU A 99 1.81 2.18 -12.41
CA LEU A 99 1.60 3.52 -12.98
C LEU A 99 0.11 3.80 -13.24
N ALA A 100 -0.61 2.85 -13.84
CA ALA A 100 -2.04 2.98 -14.09
C ALA A 100 -2.85 3.10 -12.78
N LEU A 101 -2.53 2.28 -11.76
CA LEU A 101 -3.20 2.34 -10.46
C LEU A 101 -2.89 3.66 -9.72
N VAL A 102 -1.66 4.17 -9.79
CA VAL A 102 -1.29 5.46 -9.20
C VAL A 102 -2.03 6.60 -9.90
N ALA A 103 -2.09 6.60 -11.23
CA ALA A 103 -2.84 7.60 -11.98
C ALA A 103 -4.33 7.58 -11.61
N LEU A 104 -4.94 6.40 -11.52
CA LEU A 104 -6.32 6.23 -11.08
C LEU A 104 -6.53 6.70 -9.63
N HIS A 105 -5.58 6.42 -8.75
CA HIS A 105 -5.62 6.85 -7.35
C HIS A 105 -5.57 8.39 -7.23
N ILE A 106 -4.67 9.04 -7.96
CA ILE A 106 -4.59 10.51 -8.00
C ILE A 106 -5.88 11.11 -8.59
N ALA A 107 -6.40 10.53 -9.67
CA ALA A 107 -7.66 10.96 -10.27
C ALA A 107 -8.84 10.84 -9.29
N ALA A 108 -8.89 9.77 -8.51
CA ALA A 108 -9.91 9.59 -7.48
C ALA A 108 -9.81 10.64 -6.36
N ILE A 109 -8.58 10.94 -5.89
CA ILE A 109 -8.36 12.01 -4.89
C ILE A 109 -8.83 13.35 -5.43
N PHE A 110 -8.47 13.68 -6.67
CA PHE A 110 -8.88 14.91 -7.35
C PHE A 110 -10.39 14.98 -7.52
N TYR A 111 -11.04 13.90 -7.93
CA TYR A 111 -12.49 13.80 -8.02
C TYR A 111 -13.17 14.09 -6.67
N HIS A 112 -12.67 13.51 -5.59
CA HIS A 112 -13.20 13.76 -4.25
C HIS A 112 -13.00 15.22 -3.81
N LEU A 113 -11.87 15.82 -4.14
CA LEU A 113 -11.57 17.21 -3.81
C LEU A 113 -12.51 18.17 -4.53
N VAL A 114 -12.67 18.00 -5.85
CA VAL A 114 -13.42 18.95 -6.70
C VAL A 114 -14.94 18.72 -6.63
N PHE A 115 -15.38 17.49 -6.87
CA PHE A 115 -16.80 17.18 -7.02
C PHE A 115 -17.49 16.83 -5.69
N LYS A 116 -16.81 16.13 -4.80
CA LYS A 116 -17.35 15.80 -3.47
C LYS A 116 -17.04 16.86 -2.41
N ARG A 117 -16.19 17.83 -2.72
CA ARG A 117 -15.69 18.87 -1.80
C ARG A 117 -15.08 18.31 -0.50
N HIS A 118 -14.62 17.07 -0.52
CA HIS A 118 -13.97 16.41 0.59
C HIS A 118 -12.46 16.44 0.38
N ASN A 119 -11.76 17.21 1.22
CA ASN A 119 -10.29 17.28 1.17
C ASN A 119 -9.68 16.08 1.89
N LEU A 120 -9.51 14.97 1.16
CA LEU A 120 -8.88 13.75 1.65
C LEU A 120 -7.39 13.97 1.94
N THR A 121 -6.71 14.80 1.13
CA THR A 121 -5.28 15.09 1.26
C THR A 121 -4.97 15.73 2.60
N ARG A 122 -5.79 16.67 3.08
CA ARG A 122 -5.62 17.28 4.40
C ARG A 122 -5.66 16.23 5.50
N ALA A 123 -6.65 15.35 5.47
CA ALA A 123 -6.77 14.27 6.47
C ALA A 123 -5.58 13.30 6.42
N MET A 124 -5.06 12.99 5.22
CA MET A 124 -3.89 12.11 5.04
C MET A 124 -2.59 12.74 5.57
N VAL A 125 -2.40 14.05 5.38
CA VAL A 125 -1.16 14.76 5.80
C VAL A 125 -1.20 15.14 7.27
N THR A 126 -2.34 15.66 7.75
CA THR A 126 -2.46 16.17 9.13
C THR A 126 -2.88 15.10 10.14
N GLY A 127 -3.46 13.99 9.67
CA GLY A 127 -4.07 12.98 10.53
C GLY A 127 -5.38 13.39 11.18
N TYR A 128 -5.91 14.58 10.87
CA TYR A 128 -7.14 15.11 11.44
C TYR A 128 -8.25 15.19 10.40
N GLN A 129 -9.41 14.68 10.77
CA GLN A 129 -10.64 14.80 9.99
C GLN A 129 -11.79 15.18 10.93
N SER A 130 -12.53 16.23 10.60
CA SER A 130 -13.74 16.62 11.32
C SER A 130 -14.93 15.77 10.87
N PHE A 131 -15.73 15.32 11.83
CA PHE A 131 -17.00 14.65 11.61
C PHE A 131 -18.08 15.38 12.39
N ASP A 132 -19.21 15.61 11.78
CA ASP A 132 -20.35 16.33 12.39
C ASP A 132 -21.08 15.49 13.45
N ALA A 133 -20.88 14.18 13.47
CA ALA A 133 -21.41 13.31 14.51
C ALA A 133 -20.34 13.11 15.59
N GLY A 134 -20.64 13.48 16.83
CA GLY A 134 -19.77 13.36 18.00
C GLY A 134 -19.24 11.94 18.19
N GLY A 135 -18.16 11.62 17.47
CA GLY A 135 -17.49 10.35 17.54
C GLY A 135 -16.45 10.34 18.65
N THR A 136 -16.35 9.23 19.37
CA THR A 136 -15.23 8.96 20.26
C THR A 136 -13.94 8.97 19.43
N GLY A 137 -12.93 9.71 19.88
CA GLY A 137 -11.62 9.76 19.21
C GLY A 137 -11.03 8.38 18.99
N LEU A 138 -10.29 8.22 17.90
CA LEU A 138 -9.61 6.95 17.60
C LEU A 138 -8.61 6.60 18.71
N ALA A 139 -8.52 5.32 19.04
CA ALA A 139 -7.57 4.84 20.04
C ALA A 139 -6.13 5.15 19.61
N ARG A 140 -5.36 5.76 20.51
CA ARG A 140 -3.93 6.02 20.28
C ARG A 140 -3.18 4.71 20.34
N VAL A 141 -2.37 4.47 19.32
CA VAL A 141 -1.45 3.32 19.29
C VAL A 141 -0.16 3.71 20.02
N GLY A 142 0.33 2.83 20.87
CA GLY A 142 1.59 3.05 21.56
C GLY A 142 2.75 3.25 20.55
N TRP A 143 3.54 4.29 20.73
CA TRP A 143 4.67 4.65 19.86
C TRP A 143 5.68 3.51 19.68
N TRP A 144 5.80 2.62 20.66
CA TRP A 144 6.70 1.46 20.60
C TRP A 144 6.36 0.49 19.44
N ARG A 145 5.07 0.34 19.08
CA ARG A 145 4.67 -0.47 17.90
C ARG A 145 5.19 0.11 16.60
N PHE A 146 5.20 1.45 16.50
CA PHE A 146 5.79 2.13 15.35
C PHE A 146 7.29 1.85 15.28
N VAL A 147 8.01 2.00 16.40
CA VAL A 147 9.45 1.77 16.46
C VAL A 147 9.79 0.32 16.08
N ILE A 148 9.07 -0.68 16.60
CA ILE A 148 9.30 -2.08 16.26
C ILE A 148 9.05 -2.31 14.76
N ALA A 149 7.92 -1.86 14.23
CA ALA A 149 7.61 -2.03 12.81
C ALA A 149 8.62 -1.33 11.89
N ALA A 150 9.09 -0.14 12.29
CA ALA A 150 10.12 0.59 11.56
C ALA A 150 11.48 -0.14 11.63
N ALA A 151 11.89 -0.60 12.81
CA ALA A 151 13.14 -1.34 13.00
C ALA A 151 13.14 -2.64 12.17
N MET A 152 12.05 -3.40 12.18
CA MET A 152 11.90 -4.61 11.35
C MET A 152 11.98 -4.29 9.86
N ALA A 153 11.34 -3.20 9.41
CA ALA A 153 11.38 -2.78 8.02
C ALA A 153 12.81 -2.37 7.59
N VAL A 154 13.52 -1.60 8.43
CA VAL A 154 14.91 -1.20 8.20
C VAL A 154 15.84 -2.42 8.16
N ALA A 155 15.69 -3.34 9.11
CA ALA A 155 16.50 -4.57 9.15
C ALA A 155 16.28 -5.43 7.89
N ALA A 156 15.03 -5.56 7.43
CA ALA A 156 14.72 -6.29 6.21
C ALA A 156 15.35 -5.62 4.97
N VAL A 157 15.24 -4.30 4.84
CA VAL A 157 15.86 -3.55 3.73
C VAL A 157 17.38 -3.68 3.77
N TYR A 158 17.99 -3.55 4.94
CA TYR A 158 19.45 -3.71 5.11
C TYR A 158 19.90 -5.11 4.71
N TRP A 159 19.21 -6.16 5.16
CA TRP A 159 19.52 -7.54 4.79
C TRP A 159 19.39 -7.78 3.28
N LEU A 160 18.30 -7.29 2.66
CA LEU A 160 18.09 -7.40 1.21
C LEU A 160 19.14 -6.63 0.42
N SER A 161 19.53 -5.43 0.87
CA SER A 161 20.55 -4.62 0.18
C SER A 161 21.96 -5.28 0.20
N ARG A 162 22.18 -6.21 1.12
CA ARG A 162 23.41 -7.04 1.18
C ARG A 162 23.28 -8.36 0.42
N GLY A 163 22.28 -8.49 -0.44
CA GLY A 163 22.03 -9.72 -1.18
C GLY A 163 21.61 -10.90 -0.29
N GLY A 164 20.87 -10.64 0.81
CA GLY A 164 20.42 -11.70 1.72
C GLY A 164 21.51 -12.36 2.54
N ARG A 165 22.70 -11.74 2.63
CA ARG A 165 23.86 -12.26 3.39
C ARG A 165 24.08 -11.42 4.64
N PHE A 166 24.45 -12.07 5.75
CA PHE A 166 24.89 -11.42 6.98
C PHE A 166 26.39 -11.19 6.99
#